data_dc3f6bf01c42c62753f21baa9edf66e3
#
_entry.id   dc3f6bf01c42c62753f21baa9edf66e3
#
_cell.length_a   1.000
_cell.length_b   1.000
_cell.length_c   1.000
_cell.angle_alpha   90.00
_cell.angle_beta   90.00
_cell.angle_gamma   90.00
#
_symmetry.space_group_name_H-M   'P 1'
#
loop_
_entity.id
_entity.type
_entity.pdbx_description
1 polymer ?
#
loop_
_entity_poly.entity_id
_entity_poly.type
_entity_poly.pdbx_seq_one_letter_code
_entity_poly.pdbx_strand_id
1 'polypeptide(L)'
;MENIGVTSPIKSYFTGSRCLSNMLWALTVSLGGFGFFLTGLSSFFGVNFLFFSDSSGISFIPQGIVLLFYGTVGSLVGIFLSLTIWWNVGSGYNEYNRDLQKVKLYRKGFPGKNREMAFTFSFEEVKSIKMRIKEGINPKRQLLLCLNDNRE
;
A
#
# COMPACT_ATOMS: atom_id res chain seq x y z
N MET A 1 -48.77 8.47 -8.05
CA MET A 1 -47.53 9.27 -8.09
C MET A 1 -46.59 8.68 -7.06
N GLU A 2 -45.78 7.75 -7.50
CA GLU A 2 -44.84 7.01 -6.65
C GLU A 2 -43.64 7.93 -6.38
N ASN A 3 -43.36 8.21 -5.12
CA ASN A 3 -42.20 8.95 -4.67
C ASN A 3 -40.95 8.22 -5.15
N ILE A 4 -40.36 8.67 -6.26
CA ILE A 4 -39.04 8.25 -6.69
C ILE A 4 -38.09 8.87 -5.67
N GLY A 5 -37.87 8.12 -4.59
CA GLY A 5 -36.86 8.47 -3.59
C GLY A 5 -35.54 8.66 -4.30
N VAL A 6 -34.94 9.82 -4.15
CA VAL A 6 -33.58 10.14 -4.58
C VAL A 6 -32.66 9.03 -4.03
N THR A 7 -32.31 8.08 -4.89
CA THR A 7 -31.43 6.97 -4.48
C THR A 7 -30.03 7.54 -4.36
N SER A 8 -29.61 7.78 -3.12
CA SER A 8 -28.26 8.24 -2.84
C SER A 8 -27.23 7.35 -3.55
N PRO A 9 -26.17 7.92 -4.14
CA PRO A 9 -25.16 7.13 -4.86
C PRO A 9 -24.51 6.10 -3.93
N ILE A 10 -24.42 4.87 -4.40
CA ILE A 10 -23.78 3.79 -3.66
C ILE A 10 -22.27 3.97 -3.75
N LYS A 11 -21.59 4.18 -2.61
CA LYS A 11 -20.15 4.33 -2.52
C LYS A 11 -19.52 3.12 -1.84
N SER A 12 -18.55 2.49 -2.51
CA SER A 12 -17.72 1.43 -1.96
C SER A 12 -16.30 1.95 -1.78
N TYR A 13 -15.83 2.00 -0.52
CA TYR A 13 -14.52 2.53 -0.17
C TYR A 13 -13.47 1.42 -0.06
N PHE A 14 -12.23 1.75 -0.44
CA PHE A 14 -11.06 0.87 -0.31
C PHE A 14 -10.04 1.52 0.62
N THR A 15 -9.58 0.78 1.61
CA THR A 15 -8.64 1.25 2.63
C THR A 15 -7.20 1.45 2.10
N GLY A 16 -6.89 0.90 0.92
CA GLY A 16 -5.56 1.02 0.32
C GLY A 16 -4.46 0.43 1.20
N SER A 17 -3.33 1.15 1.29
CA SER A 17 -2.17 0.72 2.06
C SER A 17 -2.34 0.78 3.58
N ARG A 18 -3.37 1.46 4.09
CA ARG A 18 -3.67 1.55 5.54
C ARG A 18 -4.36 0.31 6.11
N CYS A 19 -4.04 -0.86 5.58
CA CYS A 19 -4.46 -2.13 6.16
C CYS A 19 -3.59 -2.46 7.38
N LEU A 20 -4.20 -3.04 8.42
CA LEU A 20 -3.50 -3.42 9.66
C LEU A 20 -2.27 -4.30 9.38
N SER A 21 -2.40 -5.26 8.46
CA SER A 21 -1.30 -6.13 8.04
C SER A 21 -0.10 -5.32 7.50
N ASN A 22 -0.34 -4.33 6.66
CA ASN A 22 0.72 -3.49 6.10
C ASN A 22 1.40 -2.64 7.18
N MET A 23 0.63 -2.15 8.16
CA MET A 23 1.16 -1.40 9.30
C MET A 23 2.07 -2.27 10.17
N LEU A 24 1.66 -3.50 10.45
CA LEU A 24 2.48 -4.45 11.21
C LEU A 24 3.78 -4.78 10.47
N TRP A 25 3.71 -5.05 9.16
CA TRP A 25 4.90 -5.30 8.36
C TRP A 25 5.84 -4.10 8.31
N ALA A 26 5.31 -2.89 8.10
CA ALA A 26 6.11 -1.67 8.09
C ALA A 26 6.81 -1.45 9.43
N LEU A 27 6.09 -1.67 10.55
CA LEU A 27 6.65 -1.55 11.90
C LEU A 27 7.77 -2.57 12.13
N THR A 28 7.52 -3.85 11.82
CA THR A 28 8.50 -4.94 12.03
C THR A 28 9.77 -4.70 11.21
N VAL A 29 9.62 -4.37 9.93
CA VAL A 29 10.77 -4.13 9.03
C VAL A 29 11.54 -2.87 9.45
N SER A 30 10.84 -1.80 9.87
CA SER A 30 11.49 -0.58 10.34
C SER A 30 12.26 -0.81 11.63
N LEU A 31 11.67 -1.46 12.63
CA LEU A 31 12.34 -1.74 13.90
C LEU A 31 13.54 -2.68 13.73
N GLY A 32 13.38 -3.76 12.95
CA GLY A 32 14.47 -4.68 12.65
C GLY A 32 15.59 -4.03 11.85
N GLY A 33 15.26 -3.27 10.80
CA GLY A 33 16.24 -2.55 9.99
C GLY A 33 17.02 -1.53 10.78
N PHE A 34 16.34 -0.69 11.55
CA PHE A 34 16.98 0.29 12.45
C PHE A 34 17.82 -0.37 13.54
N GLY A 35 17.32 -1.45 14.14
CA GLY A 35 18.09 -2.21 15.14
C GLY A 35 19.40 -2.74 14.59
N PHE A 36 19.38 -3.38 13.43
CA PHE A 36 20.59 -3.88 12.77
C PHE A 36 21.52 -2.73 12.33
N PHE A 37 20.97 -1.64 11.83
CA PHE A 37 21.73 -0.46 11.46
C PHE A 37 22.50 0.13 12.66
N LEU A 38 21.79 0.36 13.77
CA LEU A 38 22.40 0.87 15.00
C LEU A 38 23.43 -0.10 15.60
N THR A 39 23.17 -1.41 15.56
CA THR A 39 24.12 -2.42 16.01
C THR A 39 25.39 -2.42 15.16
N GLY A 40 25.24 -2.31 13.82
CA GLY A 40 26.39 -2.20 12.91
C GLY A 40 27.21 -0.94 13.14
N LEU A 41 26.55 0.20 13.39
CA LEU A 41 27.21 1.47 13.75
C LEU A 41 27.90 1.36 15.12
N SER A 42 27.26 0.75 16.12
CA SER A 42 27.85 0.53 17.44
C SER A 42 29.14 -0.29 17.34
N SER A 43 29.13 -1.35 16.52
CA SER A 43 30.32 -2.16 16.26
C SER A 43 31.42 -1.37 15.55
N PHE A 44 31.09 -0.45 14.64
CA PHE A 44 32.07 0.38 13.94
C PHE A 44 32.75 1.40 14.86
N PHE A 45 31.96 2.10 15.70
CA PHE A 45 32.46 3.13 16.59
C PHE A 45 32.95 2.62 17.94
N GLY A 46 32.68 1.34 18.28
CA GLY A 46 32.98 0.79 19.59
C GLY A 46 32.17 1.41 20.73
N VAL A 47 31.01 2.01 20.41
CA VAL A 47 30.13 2.69 21.38
C VAL A 47 28.72 2.10 21.28
N ASN A 48 28.10 1.85 22.44
CA ASN A 48 26.73 1.35 22.47
C ASN A 48 25.72 2.44 22.14
N PHE A 49 25.07 2.33 20.98
CA PHE A 49 23.90 3.16 20.61
C PHE A 49 22.59 2.58 21.11
N LEU A 50 22.56 1.28 21.48
CA LEU A 50 21.37 0.60 21.97
C LEU A 50 21.46 0.44 23.49
N PHE A 51 20.49 0.97 24.23
CA PHE A 51 20.45 0.92 25.69
C PHE A 51 20.22 -0.48 26.28
N PHE A 52 19.64 -1.40 25.48
CA PHE A 52 19.23 -2.74 25.94
C PHE A 52 20.11 -3.86 25.37
N SER A 53 21.11 -3.55 24.57
CA SER A 53 22.01 -4.54 23.96
C SER A 53 23.44 -4.01 23.92
N ASP A 54 24.34 -4.75 24.52
CA ASP A 54 25.78 -4.45 24.42
C ASP A 54 26.31 -4.98 23.09
N SER A 55 26.42 -4.12 22.14
CA SER A 55 26.92 -4.40 20.79
C SER A 55 28.34 -3.92 20.54
N SER A 56 28.99 -3.30 21.55
CA SER A 56 30.38 -2.82 21.44
C SER A 56 31.40 -3.96 21.34
N GLY A 57 31.05 -5.13 21.83
CA GLY A 57 31.89 -6.36 21.74
C GLY A 57 31.77 -7.11 20.41
N ILE A 58 30.90 -6.70 19.49
CA ILE A 58 30.74 -7.33 18.17
C ILE A 58 31.90 -6.89 17.29
N SER A 59 32.68 -7.86 16.76
CA SER A 59 33.73 -7.55 15.79
C SER A 59 33.15 -6.93 14.53
N PHE A 60 33.64 -5.74 14.14
CA PHE A 60 33.13 -5.06 12.95
C PHE A 60 33.30 -5.91 11.67
N ILE A 61 34.45 -6.56 11.53
CA ILE A 61 34.72 -7.50 10.44
C ILE A 61 34.76 -8.91 11.01
N PRO A 62 33.87 -9.85 10.56
CA PRO A 62 32.89 -9.72 9.45
C PRO A 62 31.49 -9.32 9.88
N GLN A 63 31.14 -9.38 11.18
CA GLN A 63 29.74 -9.33 11.65
C GLN A 63 29.13 -7.93 11.55
N GLY A 64 29.82 -6.90 12.02
CA GLY A 64 29.33 -5.54 12.06
C GLY A 64 29.01 -4.97 10.68
N ILE A 65 29.86 -5.29 9.69
CA ILE A 65 29.64 -4.84 8.31
C ILE A 65 28.40 -5.47 7.67
N VAL A 66 28.15 -6.75 7.97
CA VAL A 66 26.94 -7.45 7.50
C VAL A 66 25.68 -6.85 8.13
N LEU A 67 25.71 -6.58 9.44
CA LEU A 67 24.62 -5.93 10.14
C LEU A 67 24.35 -4.52 9.60
N LEU A 68 25.40 -3.75 9.34
CA LEU A 68 25.28 -2.41 8.79
C LEU A 68 24.65 -2.45 7.38
N PHE A 69 25.07 -3.38 6.53
CA PHE A 69 24.50 -3.53 5.19
C PHE A 69 23.03 -3.89 5.23
N TYR A 70 22.65 -4.98 5.93
CA TYR A 70 21.25 -5.37 6.04
C TYR A 70 20.40 -4.36 6.80
N GLY A 71 20.97 -3.73 7.83
CA GLY A 71 20.33 -2.66 8.56
C GLY A 71 20.00 -1.45 7.67
N THR A 72 20.94 -1.06 6.81
CA THR A 72 20.72 0.05 5.84
C THR A 72 19.60 -0.31 4.86
N VAL A 73 19.68 -1.47 4.23
CA VAL A 73 18.67 -1.94 3.28
C VAL A 73 17.30 -2.07 3.97
N GLY A 74 17.24 -2.71 5.14
CA GLY A 74 16.02 -2.87 5.92
C GLY A 74 15.40 -1.53 6.33
N SER A 75 16.22 -0.56 6.75
CA SER A 75 15.76 0.79 7.10
C SER A 75 15.17 1.52 5.90
N LEU A 76 15.80 1.45 4.74
CA LEU A 76 15.28 2.06 3.51
C LEU A 76 13.93 1.45 3.10
N VAL A 77 13.81 0.13 3.16
CA VAL A 77 12.54 -0.57 2.89
C VAL A 77 11.49 -0.19 3.92
N GLY A 78 11.83 -0.13 5.20
CA GLY A 78 10.93 0.29 6.28
C GLY A 78 10.42 1.72 6.09
N ILE A 79 11.30 2.66 5.73
CA ILE A 79 10.93 4.04 5.40
C ILE A 79 9.98 4.06 4.19
N PHE A 80 10.28 3.33 3.13
CA PHE A 80 9.43 3.25 1.94
C PHE A 80 8.03 2.73 2.28
N LEU A 81 7.92 1.65 3.05
CA LEU A 81 6.64 1.10 3.49
C LEU A 81 5.86 2.11 4.35
N SER A 82 6.53 2.78 5.29
CA SER A 82 5.95 3.81 6.15
C SER A 82 5.41 4.99 5.33
N LEU A 83 6.16 5.46 4.36
CA LEU A 83 5.73 6.53 3.45
C LEU A 83 4.52 6.10 2.60
N THR A 84 4.50 4.87 2.11
CA THR A 84 3.37 4.32 1.34
C THR A 84 2.08 4.34 2.16
N ILE A 85 2.17 3.98 3.46
CA ILE A 85 1.05 4.02 4.41
C ILE A 85 0.66 5.48 4.72
N TRP A 86 1.65 6.34 4.94
CA TRP A 86 1.40 7.79 5.20
C TRP A 86 0.62 8.42 4.05
N TRP A 87 1.04 8.19 2.83
CA TRP A 87 0.37 8.71 1.64
C TRP A 87 -0.94 8.01 1.31
N ASN A 88 -1.25 6.92 2.00
CA ASN A 88 -2.45 6.10 1.79
C ASN A 88 -2.63 5.67 0.33
N VAL A 89 -1.55 5.15 -0.25
CA VAL A 89 -1.50 4.70 -1.65
C VAL A 89 -2.46 3.55 -1.87
N GLY A 90 -3.16 3.54 -3.01
CA GLY A 90 -4.13 2.51 -3.37
C GLY A 90 -5.50 2.68 -2.70
N SER A 91 -5.72 3.70 -1.87
CA SER A 91 -7.04 4.04 -1.37
C SER A 91 -7.91 4.64 -2.46
N GLY A 92 -9.20 4.57 -2.26
CA GLY A 92 -10.15 5.16 -3.19
C GLY A 92 -11.59 4.71 -2.93
N TYR A 93 -12.46 5.02 -3.87
CA TYR A 93 -13.84 4.59 -3.82
C TYR A 93 -14.39 4.33 -5.23
N ASN A 94 -15.37 3.46 -5.30
CA ASN A 94 -16.23 3.32 -6.45
C ASN A 94 -17.57 3.94 -6.11
N GLU A 95 -18.05 4.81 -6.96
CA GLU A 95 -19.36 5.45 -6.82
C GLU A 95 -20.24 5.03 -8.00
N TYR A 96 -21.40 4.51 -7.66
CA TYR A 96 -22.40 4.09 -8.63
C TYR A 96 -23.61 5.01 -8.47
N ASN A 97 -23.79 5.92 -9.43
CA ASN A 97 -24.91 6.84 -9.44
C ASN A 97 -25.93 6.37 -10.47
N ARG A 98 -27.09 5.89 -9.97
CA ARG A 98 -28.17 5.39 -10.81
C ARG A 98 -28.90 6.52 -11.52
N ASP A 99 -29.04 7.67 -10.88
CA ASP A 99 -29.79 8.81 -11.43
C ASP A 99 -29.03 9.46 -12.58
N LEU A 100 -27.71 9.56 -12.45
CA LEU A 100 -26.83 10.09 -13.50
C LEU A 100 -26.37 9.03 -14.51
N GLN A 101 -26.73 7.75 -14.30
CA GLN A 101 -26.31 6.63 -15.13
C GLN A 101 -24.78 6.56 -15.30
N LYS A 102 -24.02 6.87 -14.21
CA LYS A 102 -22.56 6.96 -14.25
C LYS A 102 -21.90 6.13 -13.15
N VAL A 103 -20.75 5.55 -13.50
CA VAL A 103 -19.81 4.91 -12.58
C VAL A 103 -18.57 5.76 -12.48
N LYS A 104 -18.19 6.15 -11.25
CA LYS A 104 -16.96 6.88 -10.99
C LYS A 104 -16.02 6.00 -10.18
N LEU A 105 -14.84 5.75 -10.73
CA LEU A 105 -13.75 5.03 -10.10
C LEU A 105 -12.68 6.03 -9.67
N TYR A 106 -12.48 6.18 -8.37
CA TYR A 106 -11.46 7.07 -7.82
C TYR A 106 -10.37 6.25 -7.14
N ARG A 107 -9.11 6.51 -7.48
CA ARG A 107 -7.94 5.87 -6.90
C ARG A 107 -6.87 6.88 -6.56
N LYS A 108 -6.21 6.67 -5.43
CA LYS A 108 -5.12 7.52 -4.95
C LYS A 108 -3.78 6.82 -5.17
N GLY A 109 -2.91 7.46 -5.94
CA GLY A 109 -1.55 6.98 -6.24
C GLY A 109 -0.49 7.60 -5.34
N PHE A 110 0.77 7.43 -5.73
CA PHE A 110 1.91 8.10 -5.12
C PHE A 110 1.84 9.62 -5.31
N PRO A 111 2.48 10.42 -4.42
CA PRO A 111 2.58 11.87 -4.58
C PRO A 111 3.23 12.23 -5.93
N GLY A 112 2.57 13.07 -6.73
CA GLY A 112 3.02 13.49 -8.05
C GLY A 112 1.89 14.07 -8.87
N LYS A 113 2.16 14.38 -10.15
CA LYS A 113 1.17 14.98 -11.07
C LYS A 113 -0.11 14.13 -11.21
N ASN A 114 0.01 12.79 -11.14
CA ASN A 114 -1.11 11.84 -11.31
C ASN A 114 -1.49 11.16 -9.99
N ARG A 115 -1.44 11.89 -8.87
CA ARG A 115 -1.78 11.34 -7.56
C ARG A 115 -3.23 10.88 -7.47
N GLU A 116 -4.13 11.60 -8.12
CA GLU A 116 -5.57 11.32 -8.11
C GLU A 116 -6.00 10.87 -9.50
N MET A 117 -6.41 9.63 -9.61
CA MET A 117 -6.94 9.06 -10.83
C MET A 117 -8.44 8.89 -10.67
N ALA A 118 -9.21 9.64 -11.44
CA ALA A 118 -10.66 9.56 -11.49
C ALA A 118 -11.10 9.18 -12.90
N PHE A 119 -11.75 8.03 -13.01
CA PHE A 119 -12.35 7.55 -14.25
C PHE A 119 -13.86 7.60 -14.10
N THR A 120 -14.56 8.21 -15.05
CA THR A 120 -16.01 8.27 -15.06
C THR A 120 -16.49 7.63 -16.34
N PHE A 121 -17.38 6.65 -16.22
CA PHE A 121 -17.96 5.91 -17.33
C PHE A 121 -19.48 6.03 -17.27
N SER A 122 -20.14 6.13 -18.43
CA SER A 122 -21.58 5.98 -18.54
C SER A 122 -21.96 4.50 -18.44
N PHE A 123 -23.16 4.18 -17.92
CA PHE A 123 -23.64 2.81 -17.93
C PHE A 123 -23.78 2.23 -19.34
N GLU A 124 -24.04 3.08 -20.33
CA GLU A 124 -24.10 2.67 -21.75
C GLU A 124 -22.76 2.21 -22.31
N GLU A 125 -21.65 2.72 -21.75
CA GLU A 125 -20.29 2.34 -22.14
C GLU A 125 -19.89 0.98 -21.53
N VAL A 126 -20.60 0.53 -20.49
CA VAL A 126 -20.30 -0.73 -19.79
C VAL A 126 -21.00 -1.89 -20.48
N LYS A 127 -20.22 -2.71 -21.17
CA LYS A 127 -20.72 -3.91 -21.87
C LYS A 127 -21.04 -5.06 -20.93
N SER A 128 -20.16 -5.32 -19.96
CA SER A 128 -20.30 -6.44 -19.03
C SER A 128 -19.39 -6.30 -17.81
N ILE A 129 -19.71 -7.06 -16.77
CA ILE A 129 -18.88 -7.21 -15.59
C ILE A 129 -18.31 -8.62 -15.61
N LYS A 130 -16.98 -8.75 -15.62
CA LYS A 130 -16.28 -10.04 -15.54
C LYS A 130 -15.65 -10.20 -14.15
N MET A 131 -15.74 -11.40 -13.61
CA MET A 131 -14.98 -11.80 -12.43
C MET A 131 -13.78 -12.64 -12.87
N ARG A 132 -12.57 -12.12 -12.61
CA ARG A 132 -11.33 -12.87 -12.80
C ARG A 132 -10.91 -13.45 -11.45
N ILE A 133 -10.93 -14.77 -11.36
CA ILE A 133 -10.47 -15.51 -10.18
C ILE A 133 -9.11 -16.10 -10.55
N LYS A 134 -8.08 -15.70 -9.80
CA LYS A 134 -6.75 -16.29 -9.88
C LYS A 134 -6.61 -17.26 -8.71
N GLU A 135 -6.56 -18.54 -9.00
CA GLU A 135 -6.31 -19.59 -8.02
C GLU A 135 -4.80 -19.75 -7.77
N GLY A 136 -4.42 -20.17 -6.58
CA GLY A 136 -3.03 -20.38 -6.19
C GLY A 136 -2.77 -20.06 -4.73
N ILE A 137 -1.51 -20.00 -4.34
CA ILE A 137 -1.06 -19.70 -2.95
C ILE A 137 -1.57 -18.35 -2.44
N ASN A 138 -1.81 -17.38 -3.35
CA ASN A 138 -2.40 -16.08 -3.02
C ASN A 138 -3.59 -15.81 -3.95
N PRO A 139 -4.79 -16.36 -3.64
CA PRO A 139 -5.95 -16.24 -4.48
C PRO A 139 -6.40 -14.77 -4.55
N LYS A 140 -6.59 -14.27 -5.77
CA LYS A 140 -7.07 -12.92 -6.02
C LYS A 140 -8.39 -12.97 -6.80
N ARG A 141 -9.38 -12.27 -6.30
CA ARG A 141 -10.66 -12.05 -6.97
C ARG A 141 -10.71 -10.61 -7.44
N GLN A 142 -10.86 -10.41 -8.73
CA GLN A 142 -10.93 -9.10 -9.36
C GLN A 142 -12.24 -8.97 -10.12
N LEU A 143 -12.95 -7.87 -9.90
CA LEU A 143 -14.09 -7.49 -10.72
C LEU A 143 -13.58 -6.50 -11.78
N LEU A 144 -13.79 -6.83 -13.02
CA LEU A 144 -13.40 -6.05 -14.18
C LEU A 144 -14.66 -5.50 -14.86
N LEU A 145 -14.66 -4.20 -15.11
CA LEU A 145 -15.66 -3.55 -15.94
C LEU A 145 -15.17 -3.61 -17.39
N CYS A 146 -15.88 -4.36 -18.22
CA CYS A 146 -15.57 -4.40 -19.65
C CYS A 146 -16.35 -3.29 -20.36
N LEU A 147 -15.63 -2.43 -21.05
CA LEU A 147 -16.18 -1.34 -21.84
C LEU A 147 -16.48 -1.80 -23.27
N ASN A 148 -17.39 -1.12 -23.97
CA ASN A 148 -17.72 -1.39 -25.37
C ASN A 148 -16.51 -1.25 -26.31
N ASP A 149 -15.51 -0.47 -25.90
CA ASP A 149 -14.26 -0.21 -26.64
C ASP A 149 -13.16 -1.25 -26.36
N ASN A 150 -13.52 -2.45 -25.92
CA ASN A 150 -12.59 -3.56 -25.58
C ASN A 150 -11.49 -3.22 -24.56
N ARG A 151 -11.63 -2.16 -23.80
CA ARG A 151 -10.79 -1.84 -22.64
C ARG A 151 -11.32 -2.54 -21.39
N GLU A 152 -10.43 -3.13 -20.61
CA GLU A 152 -10.72 -3.80 -19.31
C GLU A 152 -10.18 -2.98 -18.14
#